data_3dc589430559a5143bf665dd3c2d3363
#
_entry.id   3dc589430559a5143bf665dd3c2d3363
#
_cell.length_a   1.000
_cell.length_b   1.000
_cell.length_c   1.000
_cell.angle_alpha   90.00
_cell.angle_beta   90.00
_cell.angle_gamma   90.00
#
_symmetry.space_group_name_H-M   'P 1'
#
loop_
_entity.id
_entity.type
_entity.pdbx_description
1 polymer ?
#
loop_
_entity_poly.entity_id
_entity_poly.type
_entity_poly.pdbx_seq_one_letter_code
_entity_poly.pdbx_strand_id
1 'polypeptide(L)'
;SAISFHKMLQVAKKQDALNEYASVVALSYVAAQRTFFGYNDMADAKSLLESIARSFGYIYGREKHVRINTISQSPTPTTAGNGVKGMDHLMDFADKMSPLGNASAEECADYTVMMFSDFTRKVTMQNLYHDGGFSSMGMSMRAMNQYAKDTKEFEDENGQIIYG
;
A
#
# COMPACT_ATOMS: atom_id res chain seq x y z
N SER A 1 6.98 -11.69 4.55
CA SER A 1 6.87 -11.34 3.10
C SER A 1 8.18 -10.77 2.55
N ALA A 2 8.83 -9.80 3.18
CA ALA A 2 10.05 -9.18 2.66
C ALA A 2 11.21 -10.16 2.49
N ILE A 3 11.49 -10.98 3.51
CA ILE A 3 12.57 -11.97 3.46
C ILE A 3 12.34 -13.02 2.36
N SER A 4 11.12 -13.51 2.20
CA SER A 4 10.80 -14.45 1.12
C SER A 4 10.92 -13.80 -0.25
N PHE A 5 10.52 -12.54 -0.42
CA PHE A 5 10.71 -11.81 -1.67
C PHE A 5 12.19 -11.65 -2.03
N HIS A 6 13.02 -11.23 -1.06
CA HIS A 6 14.47 -11.15 -1.24
C HIS A 6 15.07 -12.51 -1.66
N LYS A 7 14.71 -13.58 -0.95
CA LYS A 7 15.20 -14.92 -1.25
C LYS A 7 14.77 -15.41 -2.63
N MET A 8 13.53 -15.15 -3.01
CA MET A 8 12.99 -15.49 -4.32
C MET A 8 13.76 -14.81 -5.44
N LEU A 9 14.04 -13.50 -5.31
CA LEU A 9 14.84 -12.75 -6.29
C LEU A 9 16.29 -13.25 -6.36
N GLN A 10 16.91 -13.60 -5.23
CA GLN A 10 18.23 -14.20 -5.21
C GLN A 10 18.29 -15.55 -5.95
N VAL A 11 17.30 -16.41 -5.69
CA VAL A 11 17.24 -17.74 -6.34
C VAL A 11 16.96 -17.59 -7.84
N ALA A 12 16.02 -16.72 -8.21
CA ALA A 12 15.71 -16.43 -9.61
C ALA A 12 16.96 -15.92 -10.36
N LYS A 13 17.80 -15.08 -9.72
CA LYS A 13 19.06 -14.64 -10.31
C LYS A 13 20.04 -15.79 -10.53
N LYS A 14 20.24 -16.63 -9.52
CA LYS A 14 21.15 -17.78 -9.60
C LYS A 14 20.76 -18.80 -10.68
N GLN A 15 19.45 -18.94 -10.91
CA GLN A 15 18.89 -19.89 -11.87
C GLN A 15 18.62 -19.27 -13.24
N ASP A 16 18.94 -18.00 -13.43
CA ASP A 16 18.61 -17.23 -14.63
C ASP A 16 17.13 -17.32 -15.05
N ALA A 17 16.23 -17.32 -14.06
CA ALA A 17 14.81 -17.64 -14.22
C ALA A 17 13.94 -16.51 -14.78
N LEU A 18 14.46 -15.28 -14.84
CA LEU A 18 13.73 -14.15 -15.42
C LEU A 18 14.19 -13.86 -16.85
N ASN A 19 13.26 -13.78 -17.77
CA ASN A 19 13.53 -13.39 -19.15
C ASN A 19 13.92 -11.90 -19.24
N GLU A 20 14.53 -11.51 -20.33
CA GLU A 20 14.72 -10.10 -20.67
C GLU A 20 13.36 -9.37 -20.71
N TYR A 21 13.35 -8.13 -20.23
CA TYR A 21 12.17 -7.26 -20.17
C TYR A 21 11.03 -7.76 -19.26
N ALA A 22 11.26 -8.80 -18.46
CA ALA A 22 10.26 -9.28 -17.50
C ALA A 22 9.84 -8.16 -16.52
N SER A 23 8.67 -8.31 -15.94
CA SER A 23 8.14 -7.43 -14.90
C SER A 23 7.86 -8.22 -13.63
N VAL A 24 8.30 -7.69 -12.50
CA VAL A 24 8.05 -8.25 -11.17
C VAL A 24 7.33 -7.20 -10.34
N VAL A 25 6.26 -7.60 -9.67
CA VAL A 25 5.47 -6.74 -8.80
C VAL A 25 5.33 -7.39 -7.42
N ALA A 26 5.50 -6.59 -6.37
CA ALA A 26 5.19 -7.00 -5.01
C ALA A 26 4.17 -6.03 -4.39
N LEU A 27 3.26 -6.56 -3.57
CA LEU A 27 2.24 -5.73 -2.92
C LEU A 27 2.81 -5.12 -1.63
N SER A 28 2.87 -3.80 -1.60
CA SER A 28 3.21 -2.98 -0.44
C SER A 28 1.95 -2.41 0.23
N TYR A 29 2.15 -1.49 1.14
CA TYR A 29 1.09 -0.74 1.81
C TYR A 29 1.65 0.61 2.27
N VAL A 30 0.79 1.61 2.35
CA VAL A 30 1.16 2.98 2.75
C VAL A 30 1.87 3.05 4.11
N ALA A 31 1.63 2.08 5.00
CA ALA A 31 2.32 1.96 6.28
C ALA A 31 3.85 1.76 6.15
N ALA A 32 4.36 1.39 4.98
CA ALA A 32 5.81 1.40 4.71
C ALA A 32 6.43 2.81 4.82
N GLN A 33 5.61 3.85 4.66
CA GLN A 33 6.05 5.25 4.60
C GLN A 33 5.28 6.18 5.55
N ARG A 34 4.26 5.68 6.23
CA ARG A 34 3.43 6.41 7.19
C ARG A 34 3.25 5.57 8.45
N THR A 35 3.17 6.24 9.59
CA THR A 35 2.92 5.56 10.87
C THR A 35 1.46 5.20 11.00
N PHE A 36 1.20 3.93 11.30
CA PHE A 36 -0.10 3.39 11.65
C PHE A 36 -0.01 2.75 13.04
N PHE A 37 -0.82 3.23 13.97
CA PHE A 37 -0.84 2.69 15.31
C PHE A 37 -1.21 1.19 15.31
N GLY A 38 -0.43 0.39 16.03
CA GLY A 38 -0.66 -1.06 16.12
C GLY A 38 -0.28 -1.88 14.89
N TYR A 39 0.41 -1.28 13.90
CA TYR A 39 0.77 -1.95 12.63
C TYR A 39 2.29 -2.03 12.37
N ASN A 40 3.10 -1.95 13.45
CA ASN A 40 4.55 -1.75 13.37
C ASN A 40 5.30 -2.85 12.60
N ASP A 41 5.12 -4.13 12.98
CA ASP A 41 5.83 -5.24 12.36
C ASP A 41 5.58 -5.36 10.86
N MET A 42 4.35 -5.08 10.45
CA MET A 42 3.98 -5.11 9.04
C MET A 42 4.51 -3.88 8.30
N ALA A 43 4.52 -2.71 8.94
CA ALA A 43 5.11 -1.49 8.38
C ALA A 43 6.60 -1.69 8.10
N ASP A 44 7.36 -2.25 9.05
CA ASP A 44 8.77 -2.59 8.89
C ASP A 44 8.98 -3.60 7.75
N ALA A 45 8.16 -4.65 7.70
CA ALA A 45 8.22 -5.63 6.63
C ALA A 45 7.95 -5.02 5.25
N LYS A 46 7.00 -4.07 5.14
CA LYS A 46 6.70 -3.39 3.87
C LYS A 46 7.78 -2.38 3.49
N SER A 47 8.37 -1.67 4.44
CA SER A 47 9.51 -0.78 4.20
C SER A 47 10.72 -1.56 3.66
N LEU A 48 11.02 -2.71 4.26
CA LEU A 48 12.07 -3.60 3.78
C LEU A 48 11.77 -4.16 2.38
N LEU A 49 10.53 -4.53 2.12
CA LEU A 49 10.09 -5.03 0.80
C LEU A 49 10.31 -3.98 -0.30
N GLU A 50 9.97 -2.72 -0.06
CA GLU A 50 10.20 -1.62 -1.00
C GLU A 50 11.70 -1.36 -1.22
N SER A 51 12.51 -1.46 -0.16
CA SER A 51 13.97 -1.35 -0.26
C SER A 51 14.57 -2.48 -1.12
N ILE A 52 14.10 -3.71 -0.93
CA ILE A 52 14.50 -4.87 -1.74
C ILE A 52 14.14 -4.67 -3.20
N ALA A 53 12.93 -4.18 -3.50
CA ALA A 53 12.50 -3.91 -4.87
C ALA A 53 13.41 -2.89 -5.56
N ARG A 54 13.86 -1.84 -4.87
CA ARG A 54 14.82 -0.87 -5.41
C ARG A 54 16.17 -1.51 -5.69
N SER A 55 16.73 -2.25 -4.75
CA SER A 55 18.05 -2.88 -4.89
C SER A 55 18.11 -3.87 -6.05
N PHE A 56 17.15 -4.80 -6.09
CA PHE A 56 17.07 -5.79 -7.16
C PHE A 56 16.61 -5.20 -8.50
N GLY A 57 15.77 -4.15 -8.47
CA GLY A 57 15.38 -3.41 -9.67
C GLY A 57 16.58 -2.82 -10.39
N TYR A 58 17.56 -2.29 -9.66
CA TYR A 58 18.82 -1.84 -10.25
C TYR A 58 19.62 -3.00 -10.86
N ILE A 59 19.84 -4.07 -10.10
CA ILE A 59 20.64 -5.23 -10.54
C ILE A 59 20.04 -5.85 -11.81
N TYR A 60 18.77 -6.23 -11.76
CA TYR A 60 18.10 -6.87 -12.87
C TYR A 60 17.84 -5.92 -14.05
N GLY A 61 17.57 -4.66 -13.78
CA GLY A 61 17.37 -3.65 -14.80
C GLY A 61 18.62 -3.43 -15.66
N ARG A 62 19.79 -3.43 -15.04
CA ARG A 62 21.07 -3.30 -15.76
C ARG A 62 21.45 -4.52 -16.56
N GLU A 63 21.11 -5.71 -16.09
CA GLU A 63 21.50 -6.95 -16.73
C GLU A 63 20.53 -7.41 -17.84
N LYS A 64 19.23 -7.32 -17.56
CA LYS A 64 18.18 -7.90 -18.42
C LYS A 64 16.99 -6.97 -18.70
N HIS A 65 17.11 -5.70 -18.39
CA HIS A 65 16.00 -4.73 -18.53
C HIS A 65 14.73 -5.13 -17.76
N VAL A 66 14.85 -5.99 -16.74
CA VAL A 66 13.74 -6.41 -15.89
C VAL A 66 13.28 -5.24 -15.01
N ARG A 67 11.99 -5.04 -14.92
CA ARG A 67 11.37 -4.03 -14.07
C ARG A 67 10.92 -4.66 -12.75
N ILE A 68 11.24 -4.04 -11.63
CA ILE A 68 10.78 -4.48 -10.32
C ILE A 68 10.15 -3.29 -9.60
N ASN A 69 8.86 -3.39 -9.30
CA ASN A 69 8.08 -2.35 -8.65
C ASN A 69 7.29 -2.90 -7.47
N THR A 70 6.84 -2.00 -6.61
CA THR A 70 5.84 -2.30 -5.59
C THR A 70 4.56 -1.52 -5.86
N ILE A 71 3.41 -2.12 -5.55
CA ILE A 71 2.11 -1.45 -5.54
C ILE A 71 1.69 -1.28 -4.09
N SER A 72 1.55 -0.04 -3.65
CA SER A 72 0.93 0.31 -2.37
C SER A 72 -0.58 0.32 -2.56
N GLN A 73 -1.20 -0.80 -2.23
CA GLN A 73 -2.63 -1.04 -2.40
C GLN A 73 -3.42 -0.47 -1.22
N SER A 74 -4.64 0.03 -1.48
CA SER A 74 -5.59 0.37 -0.42
C SER A 74 -5.98 -0.87 0.39
N PRO A 75 -6.51 -0.70 1.61
CA PRO A 75 -7.06 -1.82 2.34
C PRO A 75 -8.17 -2.49 1.52
N THR A 76 -7.99 -3.78 1.25
CA THR A 76 -8.95 -4.59 0.47
C THR A 76 -9.40 -5.77 1.32
N PRO A 77 -10.70 -6.10 1.39
CA PRO A 77 -11.18 -7.24 2.14
C PRO A 77 -10.53 -8.54 1.65
N THR A 78 -9.87 -9.26 2.56
CA THR A 78 -9.27 -10.56 2.28
C THR A 78 -9.52 -11.50 3.43
N THR A 79 -9.51 -12.80 3.18
CA THR A 79 -9.65 -13.83 4.24
C THR A 79 -8.62 -13.63 5.36
N ALA A 80 -7.39 -13.27 5.02
CA ALA A 80 -6.35 -13.01 6.01
C ALA A 80 -6.57 -11.69 6.78
N GLY A 81 -7.10 -10.66 6.12
CA GLY A 81 -7.39 -9.36 6.72
C GLY A 81 -8.54 -9.42 7.72
N ASN A 82 -9.55 -10.25 7.47
CA ASN A 82 -10.72 -10.41 8.35
C ASN A 82 -10.35 -10.98 9.74
N GLY A 83 -9.17 -11.57 9.90
CA GLY A 83 -8.66 -12.03 11.19
C GLY A 83 -7.95 -10.96 12.03
N VAL A 84 -7.73 -9.76 11.49
CA VAL A 84 -7.02 -8.67 12.18
C VAL A 84 -8.03 -7.79 12.90
N LYS A 85 -7.93 -7.73 14.25
CA LYS A 85 -8.81 -6.88 15.06
C LYS A 85 -8.68 -5.40 14.66
N GLY A 86 -9.80 -4.75 14.40
CA GLY A 86 -9.85 -3.33 14.01
C GLY A 86 -9.64 -3.06 12.52
N MET A 87 -9.51 -4.10 11.69
CA MET A 87 -9.36 -3.94 10.23
C MET A 87 -10.57 -3.24 9.61
N ASP A 88 -11.79 -3.53 10.09
CA ASP A 88 -13.03 -2.91 9.59
C ASP A 88 -13.01 -1.40 9.79
N HIS A 89 -12.57 -0.94 10.95
CA HIS A 89 -12.45 0.50 11.25
C HIS A 89 -11.38 1.17 10.38
N LEU A 90 -10.25 0.48 10.14
CA LEU A 90 -9.20 0.97 9.25
C LEU A 90 -9.70 1.08 7.81
N MET A 91 -10.44 0.09 7.33
CA MET A 91 -11.02 0.11 5.98
C MET A 91 -12.06 1.23 5.83
N ASP A 92 -12.94 1.40 6.80
CA ASP A 92 -13.94 2.48 6.79
C ASP A 92 -13.28 3.86 6.85
N PHE A 93 -12.27 4.03 7.70
CA PHE A 93 -11.51 5.28 7.77
C PHE A 93 -10.79 5.58 6.45
N ALA A 94 -10.10 4.60 5.88
CA ALA A 94 -9.40 4.76 4.61
C ALA A 94 -10.38 5.12 3.47
N ASP A 95 -11.56 4.49 3.42
CA ASP A 95 -12.60 4.82 2.43
C ASP A 95 -13.08 6.27 2.58
N LYS A 96 -13.32 6.73 3.80
CA LYS A 96 -13.74 8.11 4.06
C LYS A 96 -12.65 9.14 3.74
N MET A 97 -11.40 8.76 3.94
CA MET A 97 -10.26 9.63 3.60
C MET A 97 -9.99 9.69 2.10
N SER A 98 -10.21 8.61 1.37
CA SER A 98 -9.85 8.49 -0.04
C SER A 98 -10.85 9.18 -0.96
N PRO A 99 -10.44 10.05 -1.88
CA PRO A 99 -11.34 10.68 -2.86
C PRO A 99 -12.11 9.67 -3.71
N LEU A 100 -11.48 8.57 -4.11
CA LEU A 100 -12.07 7.51 -4.93
C LEU A 100 -12.58 6.31 -4.11
N GLY A 101 -12.42 6.36 -2.78
CA GLY A 101 -12.71 5.22 -1.92
C GLY A 101 -11.62 4.15 -1.95
N ASN A 102 -11.87 3.00 -1.30
CA ASN A 102 -10.96 1.85 -1.34
C ASN A 102 -11.12 1.09 -2.66
N ALA A 103 -10.01 0.64 -3.22
CA ALA A 103 -10.03 -0.18 -4.41
C ALA A 103 -10.51 -1.61 -4.11
N SER A 104 -11.26 -2.18 -5.03
CA SER A 104 -11.64 -3.59 -5.04
C SER A 104 -10.45 -4.50 -5.40
N ALA A 105 -10.61 -5.80 -5.20
CA ALA A 105 -9.63 -6.78 -5.63
C ALA A 105 -9.46 -6.81 -7.17
N GLU A 106 -10.55 -6.58 -7.91
CA GLU A 106 -10.54 -6.52 -9.38
C GLU A 106 -9.76 -5.30 -9.87
N GLU A 107 -10.00 -4.11 -9.31
CA GLU A 107 -9.25 -2.90 -9.64
C GLU A 107 -7.75 -3.05 -9.34
N CYS A 108 -7.40 -3.73 -8.24
CA CYS A 108 -6.00 -4.08 -7.95
C CYS A 108 -5.41 -5.02 -8.99
N ALA A 109 -6.18 -6.01 -9.46
CA ALA A 109 -5.76 -6.92 -10.51
C ALA A 109 -5.54 -6.18 -11.84
N ASP A 110 -6.46 -5.31 -12.24
CA ASP A 110 -6.35 -4.52 -13.47
C ASP A 110 -5.09 -3.64 -13.45
N TYR A 111 -4.84 -2.96 -12.34
CA TYR A 111 -3.63 -2.16 -12.18
C TYR A 111 -2.35 -3.02 -12.24
N THR A 112 -2.39 -4.23 -11.65
CA THR A 112 -1.27 -5.18 -11.70
C THR A 112 -1.02 -5.68 -13.12
N VAL A 113 -2.08 -5.98 -13.88
CA VAL A 113 -1.98 -6.36 -15.31
C VAL A 113 -1.33 -5.23 -16.13
N MET A 114 -1.74 -3.97 -15.89
CA MET A 114 -1.09 -2.83 -16.53
C MET A 114 0.42 -2.79 -16.23
N MET A 115 0.83 -3.10 -14.99
CA MET A 115 2.25 -3.13 -14.61
C MET A 115 3.04 -4.25 -15.29
N PHE A 116 2.40 -5.29 -15.76
CA PHE A 116 3.04 -6.34 -16.58
C PHE A 116 3.08 -6.01 -18.08
N SER A 117 2.32 -5.01 -18.52
CA SER A 117 2.25 -4.61 -19.92
C SER A 117 3.45 -3.75 -20.36
N ASP A 118 3.62 -3.60 -21.66
CA ASP A 118 4.63 -2.72 -22.28
C ASP A 118 4.35 -1.22 -22.06
N PHE A 119 3.15 -0.84 -21.64
CA PHE A 119 2.85 0.55 -21.34
C PHE A 119 3.70 1.12 -20.20
N THR A 120 4.21 0.25 -19.33
CA THR A 120 5.03 0.62 -18.18
C THR A 120 6.52 0.26 -18.35
N ARG A 121 7.00 0.11 -19.58
CA ARG A 121 8.37 -0.39 -19.90
C ARG A 121 9.52 0.48 -19.35
N LYS A 122 9.26 1.69 -18.88
CA LYS A 122 10.26 2.56 -18.24
C LYS A 122 9.95 2.83 -16.76
N VAL A 123 9.01 2.09 -16.18
CA VAL A 123 8.65 2.18 -14.76
C VAL A 123 9.32 1.04 -14.01
N THR A 124 10.32 1.36 -13.19
CA THR A 124 11.02 0.40 -12.35
C THR A 124 11.51 1.06 -11.06
N MET A 125 11.72 0.29 -10.01
CA MET A 125 12.20 0.73 -8.69
C MET A 125 11.24 1.71 -8.01
N GLN A 126 9.98 1.73 -8.42
CA GLN A 126 8.96 2.62 -7.89
C GLN A 126 8.06 1.89 -6.88
N ASN A 127 7.60 2.64 -5.88
CA ASN A 127 6.41 2.29 -5.12
C ASN A 127 5.23 3.09 -5.69
N LEU A 128 4.27 2.39 -6.24
CA LEU A 128 3.14 2.99 -6.97
C LEU A 128 1.89 2.88 -6.10
N TYR A 129 1.27 4.01 -5.82
CA TYR A 129 0.05 4.05 -5.02
C TYR A 129 -1.17 3.71 -5.87
N HIS A 130 -1.93 2.74 -5.38
CA HIS A 130 -3.25 2.37 -5.90
C HIS A 130 -4.23 2.30 -4.72
N ASP A 131 -4.56 3.45 -4.17
CA ASP A 131 -5.22 3.60 -2.86
C ASP A 131 -6.33 4.65 -2.85
N GLY A 132 -6.89 4.94 -4.02
CA GLY A 132 -7.95 5.93 -4.16
C GLY A 132 -7.56 7.37 -3.77
N GLY A 133 -6.24 7.63 -3.64
CA GLY A 133 -5.69 8.91 -3.25
C GLY A 133 -5.43 9.06 -1.74
N PHE A 134 -5.63 8.01 -0.95
CA PHE A 134 -5.45 8.02 0.51
C PHE A 134 -4.08 8.57 0.93
N SER A 135 -3.00 8.07 0.33
CA SER A 135 -1.62 8.46 0.68
C SER A 135 -1.30 9.95 0.50
N SER A 136 -2.10 10.63 -0.32
CA SER A 136 -1.93 12.07 -0.61
C SER A 136 -2.83 12.97 0.26
N MET A 137 -3.75 12.37 1.04
CA MET A 137 -4.68 13.12 1.86
C MET A 137 -4.10 13.43 3.25
N GLY A 138 -4.19 14.70 3.67
CA GLY A 138 -4.01 15.08 5.07
C GLY A 138 -5.32 15.07 5.86
N MET A 139 -6.44 15.40 5.19
CA MET A 139 -7.77 15.50 5.81
C MET A 139 -8.84 15.33 4.72
N SER A 140 -9.98 14.74 5.08
CA SER A 140 -11.17 14.72 4.22
C SER A 140 -12.40 15.27 4.95
N MET A 141 -13.31 15.89 4.19
CA MET A 141 -14.56 16.40 4.76
C MET A 141 -15.45 15.28 5.32
N ARG A 142 -15.41 14.08 4.71
CA ARG A 142 -16.16 12.91 5.22
C ARG A 142 -15.66 12.49 6.60
N ALA A 143 -14.34 12.39 6.78
CA ALA A 143 -13.73 12.07 8.07
C ALA A 143 -13.97 13.17 9.11
N MET A 144 -13.85 14.44 8.71
CA MET A 144 -14.12 15.58 9.59
C MET A 144 -15.58 15.64 10.05
N ASN A 145 -16.53 15.36 9.16
CA ASN A 145 -17.94 15.32 9.50
C ASN A 145 -18.24 14.18 10.48
N GLN A 146 -17.58 13.05 10.38
CA GLN A 146 -17.72 11.96 11.34
C GLN A 146 -17.13 12.37 12.71
N TYR A 147 -15.91 12.89 12.71
CA TYR A 147 -15.28 13.42 13.92
C TYR A 147 -16.14 14.47 14.62
N ALA A 148 -16.72 15.42 13.87
CA ALA A 148 -17.59 16.46 14.43
C ALA A 148 -18.89 15.91 15.03
N LYS A 149 -19.42 14.80 14.52
CA LYS A 149 -20.58 14.11 15.13
C LYS A 149 -20.20 13.45 16.45
N ASP A 150 -19.05 12.80 16.46
CA ASP A 150 -18.59 12.04 17.63
C ASP A 150 -18.13 12.99 18.76
N THR A 151 -17.64 14.19 18.44
CA THR A 151 -17.19 15.18 19.42
C THR A 151 -18.30 16.05 20.01
N LYS A 152 -19.51 16.05 19.41
CA LYS A 152 -20.66 16.77 19.99
C LYS A 152 -21.09 16.27 21.39
N GLU A 153 -20.73 15.03 21.70
CA GLU A 153 -20.96 14.45 23.03
C GLU A 153 -20.02 15.03 24.10
N PHE A 154 -18.98 15.76 23.70
CA PHE A 154 -18.01 16.41 24.57
C PHE A 154 -18.18 17.95 24.63
N GLU A 155 -19.28 18.47 24.11
CA GLU A 155 -19.62 19.88 24.24
C GLU A 155 -20.55 20.08 25.44
N ASP A 156 -20.29 21.13 26.25
CA ASP A 156 -21.20 21.55 27.29
C ASP A 156 -22.45 22.24 26.69
N GLU A 157 -23.37 22.64 27.53
CA GLU A 157 -24.62 23.35 27.15
C GLU A 157 -24.37 24.70 26.44
N ASN A 158 -23.14 25.24 26.52
CA ASN A 158 -22.71 26.48 25.87
C ASN A 158 -21.90 26.22 24.57
N GLY A 159 -21.73 24.96 24.15
CA GLY A 159 -20.96 24.57 23.00
C GLY A 159 -19.44 24.60 23.20
N GLN A 160 -18.97 24.61 24.46
CA GLN A 160 -17.54 24.49 24.79
C GLN A 160 -17.11 23.03 24.87
N ILE A 161 -15.98 22.71 24.26
CA ILE A 161 -15.43 21.34 24.28
C ILE A 161 -14.97 21.01 25.70
N ILE A 162 -15.51 19.94 26.25
CA ILE A 162 -15.08 19.36 27.53
C ILE A 162 -13.89 18.47 27.27
N TYR A 163 -12.71 18.89 27.68
CA TYR A 163 -11.51 18.03 27.67
C TYR A 163 -11.59 17.06 28.86
N GLY A 164 -11.67 15.76 28.55
CA GLY A 164 -11.61 14.70 29.55
C GLY A 164 -10.21 14.47 30.13
#